data_a50b5f8deeb226c167ae6e8816ce1697
#
_entry.id   a50b5f8deeb226c167ae6e8816ce1697
#
_cell.length_a   1.000
_cell.length_b   1.000
_cell.length_c   1.000
_cell.angle_alpha   90.00
_cell.angle_beta   90.00
_cell.angle_gamma   90.00
#
_symmetry.space_group_name_H-M   'P 1'
#
loop_
_entity.id
_entity.type
_entity.pdbx_description
1 polymer ?
#
loop_
_entity_poly.entity_id
_entity_poly.type
_entity_poly.pdbx_seq_one_letter_code
_entity_poly.pdbx_strand_id
1 'polypeptide(L)'
;MQAPAPRIEASRLYSDPNARELLRRMLTENVLLEPTIGGDGRVHYLLAEEVLGPEVDVKGWIGEMVEQAILRKASSRQVIMCPAHMRADPMVMVECLKCRSKTSVKRSLVEHTYCGYIGDDSRFDKDGTLQCPNCGRPIRAQSELRVSGVWYECQNCLSKTSTPRLVFVCKEGNHEFSTADLALVAIDAYSVNEKAIVELRNTLLLDPELAAMFTGMGYEVSAPAKVQGQSGSVHSLDVYAKKDGETVALQVAVDTKPVDPSAVIAFFAKAFDIKPNRAVLVTIPAASEDAKRLESGYGVSLVEDFDGSGVVRKVKAVLEAAPKSG
;
A
#
# COMPACT_ATOMS: atom_id res chain seq x y z
N MET A 1 -18.20 21.42 -22.88
CA MET A 1 -18.27 19.98 -23.21
C MET A 1 -17.25 19.29 -22.33
N GLN A 2 -17.70 18.65 -21.26
CA GLN A 2 -16.84 17.81 -20.43
C GLN A 2 -16.52 16.55 -21.23
N ALA A 3 -15.24 16.20 -21.34
CA ALA A 3 -14.84 14.94 -21.92
C ALA A 3 -15.53 13.80 -21.16
N PRO A 4 -16.02 12.75 -21.84
CA PRO A 4 -16.57 11.59 -21.15
C PRO A 4 -15.48 11.01 -20.26
N ALA A 5 -15.85 10.64 -19.02
CA ALA A 5 -14.97 9.95 -18.11
C ALA A 5 -14.33 8.74 -18.82
N PRO A 6 -13.03 8.46 -18.62
CA PRO A 6 -12.38 7.33 -19.25
C PRO A 6 -13.15 6.07 -18.89
N ARG A 7 -13.66 5.36 -19.89
CA ARG A 7 -14.29 4.05 -19.70
C ARG A 7 -13.19 3.11 -19.20
N ILE A 8 -13.34 2.69 -17.99
CA ILE A 8 -12.45 1.80 -17.27
C ILE A 8 -12.34 0.50 -18.06
N GLU A 9 -11.15 0.12 -18.52
CA GLU A 9 -10.85 -1.28 -18.83
C GLU A 9 -10.75 -2.07 -17.51
N ALA A 10 -11.87 -2.12 -16.80
CA ALA A 10 -12.00 -2.67 -15.47
C ALA A 10 -11.71 -4.16 -15.38
N SER A 11 -11.63 -4.87 -16.53
CA SER A 11 -11.70 -6.32 -16.60
C SER A 11 -10.58 -7.09 -15.88
N ARG A 12 -9.36 -6.55 -15.84
CA ARG A 12 -8.25 -7.24 -15.15
C ARG A 12 -8.24 -7.02 -13.65
N LEU A 13 -8.69 -5.85 -13.21
CA LEU A 13 -8.62 -5.43 -11.81
C LEU A 13 -9.67 -6.10 -10.94
N TYR A 14 -10.86 -6.32 -11.50
CA TYR A 14 -11.97 -6.95 -10.81
C TYR A 14 -11.92 -8.47 -10.87
N SER A 15 -11.09 -9.04 -11.70
CA SER A 15 -10.85 -10.49 -11.71
C SER A 15 -9.90 -10.97 -10.61
N ASP A 16 -9.18 -10.04 -9.95
CA ASP A 16 -8.33 -10.37 -8.80
C ASP A 16 -9.05 -10.13 -7.46
N PRO A 17 -9.37 -11.20 -6.71
CA PRO A 17 -10.01 -11.11 -5.40
C PRO A 17 -9.23 -10.26 -4.40
N ASN A 18 -7.89 -10.28 -4.46
CA ASN A 18 -7.04 -9.52 -3.55
C ASN A 18 -7.13 -8.01 -3.85
N ALA A 19 -7.21 -7.64 -5.13
CA ALA A 19 -7.40 -6.24 -5.53
C ALA A 19 -8.74 -5.68 -5.02
N ARG A 20 -9.82 -6.48 -5.14
CA ARG A 20 -11.13 -6.11 -4.58
C ARG A 20 -11.09 -5.99 -3.07
N GLU A 21 -10.45 -6.93 -2.37
CA GLU A 21 -10.29 -6.88 -0.92
C GLU A 21 -9.53 -5.62 -0.48
N LEU A 22 -8.44 -5.25 -1.17
CA LEU A 22 -7.69 -4.04 -0.86
C LEU A 22 -8.56 -2.79 -1.01
N LEU A 23 -9.26 -2.65 -2.15
CA LEU A 23 -10.16 -1.53 -2.38
C LEU A 23 -11.31 -1.49 -1.36
N ARG A 24 -11.86 -2.65 -1.01
CA ARG A 24 -12.91 -2.77 0.02
C ARG A 24 -12.40 -2.29 1.38
N ARG A 25 -11.23 -2.73 1.83
CA ARG A 25 -10.62 -2.25 3.09
C ARG A 25 -10.40 -0.75 3.08
N MET A 26 -9.82 -0.23 2.00
CA MET A 26 -9.62 1.22 1.87
C MET A 26 -10.92 2.01 2.03
N LEU A 27 -12.03 1.46 1.52
CA LEU A 27 -13.36 2.08 1.58
C LEU A 27 -14.03 1.96 2.95
N THR A 28 -14.10 0.72 3.47
CA THR A 28 -14.86 0.43 4.68
C THR A 28 -14.17 0.94 5.94
N GLU A 29 -12.84 0.91 5.95
CA GLU A 29 -12.00 1.35 7.07
C GLU A 29 -11.54 2.80 6.91
N ASN A 30 -11.84 3.42 5.77
CA ASN A 30 -11.42 4.79 5.41
C ASN A 30 -9.90 4.99 5.53
N VAL A 31 -9.13 3.99 5.10
CA VAL A 31 -7.66 4.02 5.16
C VAL A 31 -7.05 4.43 3.82
N LEU A 32 -5.90 5.09 3.89
CA LEU A 32 -5.12 5.48 2.73
C LEU A 32 -4.04 4.44 2.44
N LEU A 33 -3.64 4.31 1.18
CA LEU A 33 -2.36 3.71 0.84
C LEU A 33 -1.27 4.74 1.12
N GLU A 34 -0.69 4.67 2.31
CA GLU A 34 0.38 5.58 2.70
C GLU A 34 1.75 4.99 2.34
N PRO A 35 2.64 5.82 1.74
CA PRO A 35 4.00 5.40 1.47
C PRO A 35 4.80 5.37 2.76
N THR A 36 5.54 4.29 2.98
CA THR A 36 6.52 4.13 4.07
C THR A 36 7.91 3.91 3.49
N ILE A 37 8.95 4.35 4.18
CA ILE A 37 10.33 4.05 3.80
C ILE A 37 10.77 2.84 4.59
N GLY A 38 11.02 1.73 3.90
CA GLY A 38 11.46 0.48 4.50
C GLY A 38 12.91 0.53 4.99
N GLY A 39 13.33 -0.50 5.72
CA GLY A 39 14.72 -0.68 6.15
C GLY A 39 15.70 -0.85 4.98
N ASP A 40 15.19 -1.22 3.82
CA ASP A 40 15.93 -1.28 2.56
C ASP A 40 16.08 0.10 1.88
N GLY A 41 15.54 1.18 2.48
CA GLY A 41 15.54 2.53 1.94
C GLY A 41 14.62 2.75 0.74
N ARG A 42 13.75 1.82 0.43
CA ARG A 42 12.77 1.92 -0.67
C ARG A 42 11.40 2.35 -0.16
N VAL A 43 10.60 2.87 -1.08
CA VAL A 43 9.22 3.23 -0.78
C VAL A 43 8.33 2.00 -0.92
N HIS A 44 7.60 1.69 0.13
CA HIS A 44 6.66 0.58 0.27
C HIS A 44 5.25 1.09 0.54
N TYR A 45 4.27 0.30 0.17
CA TYR A 45 2.86 0.48 0.50
C TYR A 45 2.39 -0.77 1.25
N LEU A 46 2.68 -0.82 2.54
CA LEU A 46 2.56 -2.04 3.36
C LEU A 46 1.19 -2.71 3.29
N LEU A 47 0.10 -1.93 3.33
CA LEU A 47 -1.24 -2.49 3.21
C LEU A 47 -1.46 -3.17 1.85
N ALA A 48 -0.99 -2.55 0.77
CA ALA A 48 -1.13 -3.14 -0.56
C ALA A 48 -0.23 -4.38 -0.73
N GLU A 49 1.00 -4.34 -0.21
CA GLU A 49 1.92 -5.48 -0.23
C GLU A 49 1.38 -6.67 0.58
N GLU A 50 0.75 -6.41 1.73
CA GLU A 50 0.11 -7.44 2.56
C GLU A 50 -1.04 -8.14 1.82
N VAL A 51 -1.94 -7.34 1.22
CA VAL A 51 -3.18 -7.87 0.63
C VAL A 51 -2.95 -8.46 -0.75
N LEU A 52 -2.21 -7.77 -1.62
CA LEU A 52 -1.95 -8.21 -2.99
C LEU A 52 -0.95 -9.38 -3.04
N GLY A 53 -0.05 -9.44 -2.08
CA GLY A 53 0.98 -10.47 -1.98
C GLY A 53 2.31 -10.09 -2.64
N PRO A 54 3.36 -10.91 -2.39
CA PRO A 54 4.76 -10.57 -2.75
C PRO A 54 5.07 -10.64 -4.25
N GLU A 55 4.24 -11.32 -5.03
CA GLU A 55 4.46 -11.50 -6.48
C GLU A 55 3.93 -10.32 -7.31
N VAL A 56 3.21 -9.36 -6.68
CA VAL A 56 2.59 -8.23 -7.39
C VAL A 56 3.51 -7.02 -7.36
N ASP A 57 3.73 -6.41 -8.52
CA ASP A 57 4.31 -5.08 -8.60
C ASP A 57 3.31 -4.04 -8.11
N VAL A 58 3.33 -3.77 -6.79
CA VAL A 58 2.41 -2.85 -6.13
C VAL A 58 2.46 -1.45 -6.72
N LYS A 59 3.63 -0.96 -7.13
CA LYS A 59 3.76 0.38 -7.72
C LYS A 59 3.16 0.45 -9.11
N GLY A 60 3.39 -0.55 -9.92
CA GLY A 60 2.74 -0.70 -11.23
C GLY A 60 1.23 -0.80 -11.08
N TRP A 61 0.75 -1.63 -10.13
CA TRP A 61 -0.67 -1.75 -9.82
C TRP A 61 -1.30 -0.40 -9.40
N ILE A 62 -0.66 0.35 -8.47
CA ILE A 62 -1.14 1.68 -8.07
C ILE A 62 -1.19 2.62 -9.28
N GLY A 63 -0.18 2.59 -10.15
CA GLY A 63 -0.13 3.39 -11.36
C GLY A 63 -1.34 3.13 -12.27
N GLU A 64 -1.64 1.86 -12.55
CA GLU A 64 -2.81 1.44 -13.31
C GLU A 64 -4.13 1.91 -12.68
N MET A 65 -4.25 1.77 -11.34
CA MET A 65 -5.43 2.25 -10.60
C MET A 65 -5.64 3.76 -10.71
N VAL A 66 -4.56 4.52 -10.71
CA VAL A 66 -4.61 5.98 -10.85
C VAL A 66 -4.98 6.37 -12.28
N GLU A 67 -4.40 5.71 -13.29
CA GLU A 67 -4.73 5.94 -14.70
C GLU A 67 -6.20 5.65 -14.99
N GLN A 68 -6.75 4.64 -14.35
CA GLN A 68 -8.16 4.27 -14.47
C GLN A 68 -9.09 5.11 -13.56
N ALA A 69 -8.57 6.10 -12.87
CA ALA A 69 -9.30 6.95 -11.93
C ALA A 69 -10.01 6.20 -10.79
N ILE A 70 -9.57 4.99 -10.46
CA ILE A 70 -10.05 4.22 -9.29
C ILE A 70 -9.38 4.73 -8.02
N LEU A 71 -8.08 4.97 -8.09
CA LEU A 71 -7.34 5.66 -7.05
C LEU A 71 -7.10 7.12 -7.45
N ARG A 72 -7.02 7.99 -6.44
CA ARG A 72 -6.59 9.38 -6.58
C ARG A 72 -5.51 9.69 -5.56
N LYS A 73 -4.62 10.62 -5.89
CA LYS A 73 -3.66 11.15 -4.92
C LYS A 73 -4.42 11.89 -3.82
N ALA A 74 -4.14 11.52 -2.57
CA ALA A 74 -4.72 12.12 -1.38
C ALA A 74 -3.79 13.18 -0.79
N SER A 75 -2.48 12.86 -0.71
CA SER A 75 -1.44 13.78 -0.27
C SER A 75 -0.12 13.43 -0.96
N SER A 76 0.82 14.38 -0.94
CA SER A 76 2.15 14.21 -1.50
C SER A 76 3.19 14.82 -0.57
N ARG A 77 4.32 14.14 -0.39
CA ARG A 77 5.49 14.69 0.32
C ARG A 77 6.75 14.42 -0.47
N GLN A 78 7.70 15.33 -0.37
CA GLN A 78 9.00 15.14 -1.02
C GLN A 78 9.98 14.49 -0.05
N VAL A 79 10.74 13.54 -0.55
CA VAL A 79 11.82 12.87 0.17
C VAL A 79 13.13 13.03 -0.58
N ILE A 80 14.23 13.11 0.16
CA ILE A 80 15.57 13.11 -0.41
C ILE A 80 15.94 11.68 -0.76
N MET A 81 16.29 11.45 -2.02
CA MET A 81 16.79 10.16 -2.48
C MET A 81 18.20 10.29 -3.05
N CYS A 82 18.95 9.20 -2.93
CA CYS A 82 20.22 9.05 -3.62
C CYS A 82 19.98 9.08 -5.15
N PRO A 83 20.68 9.95 -5.91
CA PRO A 83 20.43 10.07 -7.35
C PRO A 83 20.79 8.83 -8.15
N ALA A 84 21.70 7.98 -7.65
CA ALA A 84 22.14 6.76 -8.34
C ALA A 84 21.29 5.52 -8.02
N HIS A 85 20.87 5.35 -6.76
CA HIS A 85 20.19 4.13 -6.31
C HIS A 85 18.72 4.36 -5.92
N MET A 86 18.23 5.60 -5.97
CA MET A 86 16.85 6.00 -5.61
C MET A 86 16.43 5.49 -4.22
N ARG A 87 17.37 5.51 -3.25
CA ARG A 87 17.12 5.20 -1.83
C ARG A 87 16.82 6.46 -1.05
N ALA A 88 15.83 6.39 -0.19
CA ALA A 88 15.32 7.50 0.62
C ALA A 88 15.90 7.54 2.05
N ASP A 89 16.95 6.76 2.33
CA ASP A 89 17.56 6.62 3.65
C ASP A 89 19.07 6.97 3.67
N PRO A 90 19.55 8.04 2.99
CA PRO A 90 20.95 8.38 3.03
C PRO A 90 21.35 8.81 4.44
N MET A 91 22.56 8.47 4.84
CA MET A 91 23.17 9.00 6.05
C MET A 91 23.59 10.45 5.81
N VAL A 92 23.25 11.35 6.73
CA VAL A 92 23.59 12.76 6.62
C VAL A 92 24.80 13.06 7.52
N MET A 93 25.82 13.68 6.94
CA MET A 93 27.02 14.11 7.64
C MET A 93 27.20 15.64 7.55
N VAL A 94 27.82 16.20 8.56
CA VAL A 94 28.21 17.62 8.62
C VAL A 94 29.68 17.73 8.23
N GLU A 95 29.96 18.47 7.17
CA GLU A 95 31.32 18.69 6.66
C GLU A 95 31.78 20.13 6.93
N CYS A 96 33.02 20.24 7.38
CA CYS A 96 33.67 21.54 7.57
C CYS A 96 33.96 22.24 6.23
N LEU A 97 33.53 23.49 6.08
CA LEU A 97 33.74 24.27 4.85
C LEU A 97 35.22 24.52 4.54
N LYS A 98 36.09 24.56 5.59
CA LYS A 98 37.49 24.90 5.44
C LYS A 98 38.40 23.71 5.14
N CYS A 99 38.27 22.60 5.91
CA CYS A 99 39.20 21.48 5.81
C CYS A 99 38.53 20.17 5.39
N ARG A 100 37.23 20.19 5.07
CA ARG A 100 36.44 19.01 4.62
C ARG A 100 36.32 17.87 5.64
N SER A 101 36.81 18.10 6.88
CA SER A 101 36.63 17.12 7.96
C SER A 101 35.16 16.97 8.32
N LYS A 102 34.72 15.73 8.61
CA LYS A 102 33.38 15.38 9.05
C LYS A 102 33.25 15.29 10.58
N THR A 103 34.24 15.80 11.32
CA THR A 103 34.29 15.84 12.79
C THR A 103 33.93 17.23 13.29
N SER A 104 32.66 17.62 13.10
CA SER A 104 32.15 18.90 13.61
C SER A 104 31.22 18.68 14.80
N VAL A 105 31.35 19.52 15.82
CA VAL A 105 30.48 19.53 17.00
C VAL A 105 29.56 20.73 16.92
N LYS A 106 28.27 20.46 17.14
CA LYS A 106 27.27 21.53 17.29
C LYS A 106 27.44 22.18 18.65
N ARG A 107 27.48 23.50 18.68
CA ARG A 107 27.57 24.35 19.88
C ARG A 107 26.38 25.28 19.92
N SER A 108 25.95 25.64 21.11
CA SER A 108 24.90 26.63 21.35
C SER A 108 25.40 27.78 22.20
N LEU A 109 25.02 29.00 21.81
CA LEU A 109 25.12 30.16 22.67
C LEU A 109 23.87 30.23 23.52
N VAL A 110 24.00 30.08 24.82
CA VAL A 110 22.86 30.05 25.73
C VAL A 110 22.93 31.25 26.72
N GLU A 111 21.77 31.79 26.99
CA GLU A 111 21.56 32.83 27.98
C GLU A 111 20.89 32.22 29.20
N HIS A 112 21.47 32.48 30.38
CA HIS A 112 20.82 32.15 31.64
C HIS A 112 19.78 33.23 31.96
N THR A 113 18.49 32.87 31.89
CA THR A 113 17.37 33.82 31.96
C THR A 113 17.32 34.62 33.28
N TYR A 114 17.89 34.05 34.36
CA TYR A 114 17.90 34.71 35.66
C TYR A 114 18.91 35.88 35.75
N CYS A 115 20.11 35.72 35.24
CA CYS A 115 21.19 36.72 35.38
C CYS A 115 21.63 37.35 34.05
N GLY A 116 21.06 36.98 32.93
CA GLY A 116 21.38 37.52 31.62
C GLY A 116 22.76 37.10 31.08
N TYR A 117 23.47 36.19 31.73
CA TYR A 117 24.77 35.73 31.25
C TYR A 117 24.59 34.91 29.98
N ILE A 118 25.36 35.30 28.94
CA ILE A 118 25.39 34.61 27.66
C ILE A 118 26.76 33.96 27.48
N GLY A 119 26.77 32.66 27.19
CA GLY A 119 28.00 31.89 26.97
C GLY A 119 27.79 30.64 26.14
N ASP A 120 28.90 29.99 25.80
CA ASP A 120 28.91 28.68 25.16
C ASP A 120 28.27 27.65 26.11
N ASP A 121 27.41 26.76 25.58
CA ASP A 121 26.70 25.74 26.36
C ASP A 121 27.65 24.84 27.18
N SER A 122 28.84 24.56 26.66
CA SER A 122 29.85 23.78 27.37
C SER A 122 30.37 24.45 28.67
N ARG A 123 30.21 25.76 28.81
CA ARG A 123 30.61 26.49 30.03
C ARG A 123 29.63 26.34 31.18
N PHE A 124 28.41 25.88 30.87
CA PHE A 124 27.37 25.63 31.86
C PHE A 124 27.45 24.22 32.43
N ASP A 125 28.19 23.33 31.81
CA ASP A 125 28.47 21.98 32.31
C ASP A 125 29.72 22.03 33.22
N LYS A 126 29.52 21.72 34.48
CA LYS A 126 30.57 21.57 35.46
C LYS A 126 30.48 20.16 36.06
N ASP A 127 31.36 19.29 35.60
CA ASP A 127 31.47 17.90 36.06
C ASP A 127 30.14 17.14 36.05
N GLY A 128 29.36 17.31 34.95
CA GLY A 128 28.06 16.69 34.78
C GLY A 128 26.88 17.37 35.48
N THR A 129 27.14 18.54 36.10
CA THR A 129 26.10 19.35 36.74
C THR A 129 25.96 20.68 36.00
N LEU A 130 24.72 20.97 35.54
CA LEU A 130 24.45 22.24 34.89
C LEU A 130 24.41 23.38 35.90
N GLN A 131 25.36 24.34 35.76
CA GLN A 131 25.51 25.50 36.66
C GLN A 131 25.86 26.74 35.83
N CYS A 132 25.24 27.87 36.15
CA CYS A 132 25.62 29.13 35.52
C CYS A 132 27.03 29.58 35.98
N PRO A 133 27.99 29.79 35.03
CA PRO A 133 29.35 30.18 35.43
C PRO A 133 29.46 31.60 36.00
N ASN A 134 28.46 32.47 35.78
CA ASN A 134 28.45 33.84 36.30
C ASN A 134 27.82 33.94 37.68
N CYS A 135 26.63 33.41 37.89
CA CYS A 135 25.92 33.58 39.17
C CYS A 135 25.98 32.32 40.08
N GLY A 136 26.59 31.24 39.62
CA GLY A 136 26.77 30.00 40.42
C GLY A 136 25.47 29.22 40.69
N ARG A 137 24.34 29.64 40.15
CA ARG A 137 23.07 28.91 40.36
C ARG A 137 23.03 27.60 39.57
N PRO A 138 22.59 26.53 40.22
CA PRO A 138 22.32 25.29 39.49
C PRO A 138 21.12 25.48 38.55
N ILE A 139 21.21 24.97 37.34
CA ILE A 139 20.14 24.98 36.33
C ILE A 139 19.36 23.67 36.47
N ARG A 140 18.09 23.77 36.83
CA ARG A 140 17.21 22.63 37.13
C ARG A 140 16.20 22.37 36.02
N ALA A 141 15.93 23.39 35.19
CA ALA A 141 14.96 23.27 34.10
C ALA A 141 15.53 23.88 32.82
N GLN A 142 15.19 23.29 31.67
CA GLN A 142 15.62 23.80 30.37
C GLN A 142 15.08 25.21 30.07
N SER A 143 13.98 25.60 30.68
CA SER A 143 13.40 26.96 30.60
C SER A 143 14.26 28.05 31.22
N GLU A 144 15.24 27.70 32.07
CA GLU A 144 16.19 28.62 32.66
C GLU A 144 17.31 29.02 31.67
N LEU A 145 17.41 28.32 30.54
CA LEU A 145 18.35 28.61 29.47
C LEU A 145 17.57 28.96 28.19
N ARG A 146 17.96 30.07 27.56
CA ARG A 146 17.47 30.51 26.26
C ARG A 146 18.57 30.36 25.21
N VAL A 147 18.34 29.59 24.15
CA VAL A 147 19.29 29.48 23.03
C VAL A 147 19.25 30.77 22.22
N SER A 148 20.39 31.50 22.19
CA SER A 148 20.58 32.76 21.47
C SER A 148 21.28 32.58 20.12
N GLY A 149 21.96 31.45 19.90
CA GLY A 149 22.61 31.13 18.63
C GLY A 149 23.13 29.69 18.60
N VAL A 150 23.39 29.20 17.39
CA VAL A 150 23.95 27.86 17.15
C VAL A 150 25.07 28.00 16.13
N TRP A 151 26.17 27.26 16.34
CA TRP A 151 27.25 27.10 15.36
C TRP A 151 27.81 25.68 15.39
N TYR A 152 28.58 25.35 14.37
CA TYR A 152 29.33 24.12 14.27
C TYR A 152 30.82 24.43 14.34
N GLU A 153 31.53 23.74 15.22
CA GLU A 153 32.96 23.88 15.41
C GLU A 153 33.67 22.62 14.92
N CYS A 154 34.56 22.78 13.96
CA CYS A 154 35.36 21.70 13.43
C CYS A 154 36.42 21.25 14.43
N GLN A 155 36.45 19.97 14.78
CA GLN A 155 37.47 19.46 15.74
C GLN A 155 38.87 19.36 15.13
N ASN A 156 38.99 19.42 13.79
CA ASN A 156 40.30 19.32 13.12
C ASN A 156 40.96 20.68 12.91
N CYS A 157 40.22 21.71 12.47
CA CYS A 157 40.83 23.02 12.17
C CYS A 157 40.25 24.17 13.02
N LEU A 158 39.37 23.87 13.99
CA LEU A 158 38.75 24.78 14.93
C LEU A 158 37.97 25.95 14.28
N SER A 159 37.71 25.86 12.98
CA SER A 159 36.85 26.83 12.29
C SER A 159 35.41 26.70 12.76
N LYS A 160 34.72 27.85 12.88
CA LYS A 160 33.31 27.93 13.29
C LYS A 160 32.45 28.40 12.13
N THR A 161 31.27 27.82 11.99
CA THR A 161 30.27 28.21 10.99
C THR A 161 28.87 28.02 11.52
N SER A 162 27.95 28.91 11.17
CA SER A 162 26.52 28.76 11.45
C SER A 162 25.82 27.89 10.40
N THR A 163 26.43 27.77 9.21
CA THR A 163 25.87 27.03 8.06
C THR A 163 26.89 26.00 7.55
N PRO A 164 26.96 24.81 8.18
CA PRO A 164 27.88 23.76 7.72
C PRO A 164 27.41 23.19 6.38
N ARG A 165 28.35 22.56 5.66
CA ARG A 165 27.99 21.79 4.48
C ARG A 165 27.37 20.44 4.89
N LEU A 166 26.24 20.09 4.29
CA LEU A 166 25.64 18.77 4.44
C LEU A 166 26.12 17.87 3.30
N VAL A 167 26.58 16.69 3.66
CA VAL A 167 26.97 15.62 2.74
C VAL A 167 26.11 14.42 3.04
N PHE A 168 25.56 13.83 2.00
CA PHE A 168 24.72 12.64 2.08
C PHE A 168 25.54 11.42 1.62
N VAL A 169 25.42 10.32 2.33
CA VAL A 169 26.10 9.06 2.02
C VAL A 169 25.05 7.99 1.72
N CYS A 170 25.08 7.43 0.53
CA CYS A 170 24.22 6.33 0.14
C CYS A 170 24.65 5.05 0.85
N LYS A 171 23.75 4.38 1.52
CA LYS A 171 24.05 3.13 2.23
C LYS A 171 24.35 1.96 1.29
N GLU A 172 23.79 1.96 0.07
CA GLU A 172 23.99 0.87 -0.88
C GLU A 172 25.37 0.95 -1.56
N GLY A 173 25.72 2.11 -2.11
CA GLY A 173 26.96 2.28 -2.85
C GLY A 173 28.07 2.99 -2.08
N ASN A 174 27.83 3.39 -0.83
CA ASN A 174 28.74 4.13 0.04
C ASN A 174 29.40 5.36 -0.64
N HIS A 175 28.73 5.92 -1.66
CA HIS A 175 29.16 7.14 -2.34
C HIS A 175 28.52 8.36 -1.71
N GLU A 176 29.24 9.48 -1.83
CA GLU A 176 28.80 10.77 -1.30
C GLU A 176 28.13 11.61 -2.39
N PHE A 177 27.14 12.37 -1.98
CA PHE A 177 26.50 13.39 -2.82
C PHE A 177 26.13 14.61 -1.99
N SER A 178 26.01 15.75 -2.65
CA SER A 178 25.74 17.03 -2.00
C SER A 178 24.27 17.45 -2.14
N THR A 179 23.91 18.58 -1.52
CA THR A 179 22.59 19.20 -1.71
C THR A 179 22.32 19.61 -3.16
N ALA A 180 23.35 19.81 -3.98
CA ALA A 180 23.19 20.13 -5.40
C ALA A 180 22.85 18.89 -6.26
N ASP A 181 23.24 17.72 -5.81
CA ASP A 181 23.13 16.47 -6.56
C ASP A 181 21.91 15.61 -6.15
N LEU A 182 21.30 15.93 -4.98
CA LEU A 182 20.21 15.12 -4.43
C LEU A 182 18.98 15.07 -5.35
N ALA A 183 18.31 13.93 -5.37
CA ALA A 183 17.00 13.80 -5.99
C ALA A 183 15.91 14.11 -4.96
N LEU A 184 15.06 15.09 -5.26
CA LEU A 184 13.82 15.33 -4.53
C LEU A 184 12.69 14.59 -5.25
N VAL A 185 12.19 13.53 -4.64
CA VAL A 185 11.17 12.66 -5.24
C VAL A 185 9.88 12.79 -4.45
N ALA A 186 8.80 13.05 -5.17
CA ALA A 186 7.47 13.03 -4.57
C ALA A 186 7.05 11.58 -4.30
N ILE A 187 6.62 11.31 -3.07
CA ILE A 187 5.96 10.07 -2.69
C ILE A 187 4.53 10.39 -2.28
N ASP A 188 3.60 9.70 -2.89
CA ASP A 188 2.18 10.02 -2.82
C ASP A 188 1.44 9.01 -1.96
N ALA A 189 0.49 9.50 -1.15
CA ALA A 189 -0.54 8.67 -0.55
C ALA A 189 -1.77 8.65 -1.47
N TYR A 190 -2.49 7.53 -1.48
CA TYR A 190 -3.63 7.35 -2.36
C TYR A 190 -4.90 7.01 -1.58
N SER A 191 -6.02 7.54 -2.05
CA SER A 191 -7.37 7.19 -1.60
C SER A 191 -8.17 6.64 -2.76
N VAL A 192 -9.22 5.90 -2.45
CA VAL A 192 -10.18 5.49 -3.47
C VAL A 192 -10.94 6.71 -3.98
N ASN A 193 -11.21 6.76 -5.28
CA ASN A 193 -11.97 7.83 -5.89
C ASN A 193 -13.47 7.56 -5.69
N GLU A 194 -14.14 8.42 -4.90
CA GLU A 194 -15.55 8.26 -4.55
C GLU A 194 -16.48 8.16 -5.77
N LYS A 195 -16.15 8.82 -6.87
CA LYS A 195 -16.95 8.73 -8.11
C LYS A 195 -16.88 7.34 -8.75
N ALA A 196 -15.72 6.72 -8.72
CA ALA A 196 -15.55 5.35 -9.21
C ALA A 196 -16.28 4.33 -8.32
N ILE A 197 -16.38 4.60 -7.00
CA ILE A 197 -17.04 3.72 -6.03
C ILE A 197 -18.53 3.55 -6.33
N VAL A 198 -19.22 4.63 -6.73
CA VAL A 198 -20.66 4.57 -6.99
C VAL A 198 -20.99 3.52 -8.05
N GLU A 199 -20.12 3.40 -9.08
CA GLU A 199 -20.29 2.40 -10.14
C GLU A 199 -19.83 1.00 -9.69
N LEU A 200 -18.91 0.91 -8.72
CA LEU A 200 -18.26 -0.33 -8.30
C LEU A 200 -18.79 -0.92 -6.99
N ARG A 201 -19.62 -0.17 -6.27
CA ARG A 201 -20.03 -0.51 -4.91
C ARG A 201 -20.65 -1.91 -4.81
N ASN A 202 -21.57 -2.22 -5.72
CA ASN A 202 -22.25 -3.53 -5.71
C ASN A 202 -21.26 -4.69 -5.95
N THR A 203 -20.23 -4.45 -6.76
CA THR A 203 -19.18 -5.44 -7.04
C THR A 203 -18.21 -5.60 -5.88
N LEU A 204 -17.78 -4.51 -5.25
CA LEU A 204 -16.84 -4.54 -4.13
C LEU A 204 -17.43 -5.13 -2.85
N LEU A 205 -18.76 -5.03 -2.67
CA LEU A 205 -19.46 -5.60 -1.52
C LEU A 205 -19.96 -7.04 -1.78
N LEU A 206 -19.84 -7.52 -3.01
CA LEU A 206 -20.39 -8.82 -3.40
C LEU A 206 -19.71 -9.99 -2.67
N ASP A 207 -18.39 -9.95 -2.50
CA ASP A 207 -17.65 -11.02 -1.85
C ASP A 207 -18.08 -11.25 -0.38
N PRO A 208 -18.23 -10.21 0.47
CA PRO A 208 -18.78 -10.35 1.82
C PRO A 208 -20.22 -10.85 1.85
N GLU A 209 -21.07 -10.39 0.91
CA GLU A 209 -22.47 -10.80 0.84
C GLU A 209 -22.59 -12.29 0.44
N LEU A 210 -21.78 -12.74 -0.53
CA LEU A 210 -21.69 -14.14 -0.90
C LEU A 210 -21.18 -15.00 0.27
N ALA A 211 -20.12 -14.54 0.96
CA ALA A 211 -19.61 -15.25 2.13
C ALA A 211 -20.66 -15.37 3.25
N ALA A 212 -21.41 -14.30 3.52
CA ALA A 212 -22.49 -14.31 4.50
C ALA A 212 -23.63 -15.27 4.09
N MET A 213 -23.98 -15.30 2.80
CA MET A 213 -24.98 -16.25 2.26
C MET A 213 -24.54 -17.71 2.47
N PHE A 214 -23.31 -18.07 2.09
CA PHE A 214 -22.78 -19.42 2.27
C PHE A 214 -22.73 -19.81 3.75
N THR A 215 -22.27 -18.90 4.63
CA THR A 215 -22.28 -19.12 6.09
C THR A 215 -23.70 -19.35 6.60
N GLY A 216 -24.69 -18.57 6.13
CA GLY A 216 -26.11 -18.75 6.46
C GLY A 216 -26.69 -20.08 5.98
N MET A 217 -26.10 -20.69 4.94
CA MET A 217 -26.46 -22.03 4.46
C MET A 217 -25.71 -23.15 5.20
N GLY A 218 -24.85 -22.81 6.16
CA GLY A 218 -24.10 -23.75 6.99
C GLY A 218 -22.77 -24.22 6.39
N TYR A 219 -22.21 -23.50 5.42
CA TYR A 219 -20.88 -23.77 4.89
C TYR A 219 -19.80 -23.09 5.75
N GLU A 220 -18.66 -23.78 5.87
CA GLU A 220 -17.40 -23.14 6.27
C GLU A 220 -16.83 -22.38 5.07
N VAL A 221 -16.56 -21.08 5.21
CA VAL A 221 -16.26 -20.18 4.09
C VAL A 221 -14.89 -19.53 4.23
N SER A 222 -14.16 -19.51 3.12
CA SER A 222 -12.99 -18.66 2.91
C SER A 222 -13.29 -17.66 1.79
N ALA A 223 -13.16 -16.36 2.04
CA ALA A 223 -13.40 -15.30 1.06
C ALA A 223 -12.54 -14.04 1.42
N PRO A 224 -11.58 -13.64 0.60
CA PRO A 224 -11.04 -14.38 -0.55
C PRO A 224 -10.33 -15.68 -0.13
N ALA A 225 -10.31 -16.65 -1.02
CA ALA A 225 -9.74 -17.96 -0.76
C ALA A 225 -8.45 -18.21 -1.54
N LYS A 226 -7.46 -18.81 -0.87
CA LYS A 226 -6.28 -19.41 -1.52
C LYS A 226 -6.37 -20.92 -1.37
N VAL A 227 -6.52 -21.63 -2.48
CA VAL A 227 -6.75 -23.09 -2.50
C VAL A 227 -5.64 -23.75 -3.26
N GLN A 228 -4.98 -24.73 -2.65
CA GLN A 228 -3.98 -25.55 -3.32
C GLN A 228 -4.66 -26.59 -4.21
N GLY A 229 -4.29 -26.59 -5.50
CA GLY A 229 -4.76 -27.57 -6.46
C GLY A 229 -3.96 -28.86 -6.38
N GLN A 230 -4.38 -29.88 -7.17
CA GLN A 230 -3.69 -31.17 -7.27
C GLN A 230 -2.31 -31.05 -7.93
N SER A 231 -2.10 -30.05 -8.78
CA SER A 231 -0.80 -29.75 -9.37
C SER A 231 0.21 -29.21 -8.36
N GLY A 232 -0.23 -28.84 -7.13
CA GLY A 232 0.56 -28.12 -6.14
C GLY A 232 0.50 -26.59 -6.27
N SER A 233 -0.09 -26.09 -7.36
CA SER A 233 -0.29 -24.65 -7.56
C SER A 233 -1.36 -24.10 -6.61
N VAL A 234 -1.18 -22.86 -6.14
CA VAL A 234 -2.15 -22.16 -5.30
C VAL A 234 -3.01 -21.25 -6.18
N HIS A 235 -4.31 -21.44 -6.12
CA HIS A 235 -5.28 -20.65 -6.88
C HIS A 235 -6.03 -19.69 -5.98
N SER A 236 -6.19 -18.43 -6.43
CA SER A 236 -7.05 -17.44 -5.77
C SER A 236 -8.48 -17.56 -6.32
N LEU A 237 -9.45 -17.61 -5.41
CA LEU A 237 -10.88 -17.61 -5.68
C LEU A 237 -11.57 -16.52 -4.85
N ASP A 238 -12.74 -16.07 -5.28
CA ASP A 238 -13.54 -15.13 -4.48
C ASP A 238 -14.15 -15.79 -3.27
N VAL A 239 -14.72 -16.97 -3.47
CA VAL A 239 -15.26 -17.78 -2.37
C VAL A 239 -14.88 -19.25 -2.58
N TYR A 240 -14.44 -19.88 -1.49
CA TYR A 240 -14.35 -21.32 -1.39
C TYR A 240 -15.10 -21.79 -0.14
N ALA A 241 -16.11 -22.62 -0.32
CA ALA A 241 -17.02 -23.03 0.73
C ALA A 241 -17.06 -24.56 0.87
N LYS A 242 -17.13 -25.07 2.11
CA LYS A 242 -17.17 -26.51 2.44
C LYS A 242 -18.33 -26.80 3.38
N LYS A 243 -19.07 -27.86 3.13
CA LYS A 243 -20.12 -28.36 4.00
C LYS A 243 -20.35 -29.86 3.77
N ASP A 244 -20.28 -30.65 4.84
CA ASP A 244 -20.60 -32.10 4.80
C ASP A 244 -19.92 -32.91 3.68
N GLY A 245 -18.66 -32.52 3.35
CA GLY A 245 -17.89 -33.11 2.26
C GLY A 245 -18.16 -32.52 0.88
N GLU A 246 -19.17 -31.67 0.73
CA GLU A 246 -19.38 -30.86 -0.48
C GLU A 246 -18.46 -29.62 -0.47
N THR A 247 -17.89 -29.34 -1.64
CA THR A 247 -17.05 -28.16 -1.86
C THR A 247 -17.55 -27.31 -3.00
N VAL A 248 -17.58 -26.00 -2.82
CA VAL A 248 -17.99 -25.03 -3.84
C VAL A 248 -16.85 -24.05 -4.09
N ALA A 249 -16.46 -23.91 -5.35
CA ALA A 249 -15.52 -22.86 -5.80
C ALA A 249 -16.31 -21.80 -6.58
N LEU A 250 -16.19 -20.53 -6.18
CA LEU A 250 -16.87 -19.42 -6.83
C LEU A 250 -15.87 -18.35 -7.24
N GLN A 251 -16.01 -17.85 -8.46
CA GLN A 251 -15.26 -16.72 -9.01
C GLN A 251 -16.24 -15.69 -9.58
N VAL A 252 -15.92 -14.42 -9.43
CA VAL A 252 -16.66 -13.29 -10.01
C VAL A 252 -15.82 -12.66 -11.12
N ALA A 253 -16.37 -12.60 -12.32
CA ALA A 253 -15.79 -11.92 -13.47
C ALA A 253 -16.63 -10.69 -13.81
N VAL A 254 -15.99 -9.52 -13.80
CA VAL A 254 -16.64 -8.24 -14.10
C VAL A 254 -15.98 -7.60 -15.31
N ASP A 255 -16.78 -7.09 -16.24
CA ASP A 255 -16.31 -6.34 -17.40
C ASP A 255 -17.30 -5.19 -17.70
N THR A 256 -16.92 -4.26 -18.54
CA THR A 256 -17.80 -3.21 -19.09
C THR A 256 -18.64 -3.67 -20.29
N LYS A 257 -18.33 -4.83 -20.82
CA LYS A 257 -19.00 -5.53 -21.91
C LYS A 257 -19.25 -7.00 -21.50
N PRO A 258 -20.02 -7.78 -22.25
CA PRO A 258 -20.20 -9.20 -21.94
C PRO A 258 -18.86 -9.92 -21.78
N VAL A 259 -18.73 -10.66 -20.67
CA VAL A 259 -17.50 -11.34 -20.25
C VAL A 259 -17.04 -12.33 -21.33
N ASP A 260 -15.77 -12.25 -21.66
CA ASP A 260 -15.14 -13.02 -22.72
C ASP A 260 -14.98 -14.51 -22.35
N PRO A 261 -14.97 -15.44 -23.32
CA PRO A 261 -14.71 -16.86 -23.10
C PRO A 261 -13.45 -17.17 -22.31
N SER A 262 -12.43 -16.33 -22.40
CA SER A 262 -11.17 -16.49 -21.66
C SER A 262 -11.35 -16.56 -20.14
N ALA A 263 -12.33 -15.83 -19.59
CA ALA A 263 -12.64 -15.87 -18.16
C ALA A 263 -13.21 -17.23 -17.74
N VAL A 264 -14.07 -17.84 -18.58
CA VAL A 264 -14.62 -19.19 -18.34
C VAL A 264 -13.50 -20.22 -18.39
N ILE A 265 -12.60 -20.12 -19.39
CA ILE A 265 -11.46 -21.03 -19.56
C ILE A 265 -10.48 -20.91 -18.37
N ALA A 266 -10.18 -19.68 -17.96
CA ALA A 266 -9.29 -19.44 -16.82
C ALA A 266 -9.86 -20.00 -15.50
N PHE A 267 -11.17 -19.80 -15.27
CA PHE A 267 -11.83 -20.36 -14.09
C PHE A 267 -11.95 -21.89 -14.16
N PHE A 268 -12.27 -22.44 -15.34
CA PHE A 268 -12.27 -23.88 -15.55
C PHE A 268 -10.92 -24.52 -15.24
N ALA A 269 -9.81 -23.91 -15.67
CA ALA A 269 -8.46 -24.41 -15.37
C ALA A 269 -8.21 -24.50 -13.86
N LYS A 270 -8.64 -23.49 -13.09
CA LYS A 270 -8.59 -23.52 -11.62
C LYS A 270 -9.48 -24.61 -11.04
N ALA A 271 -10.74 -24.68 -11.48
CA ALA A 271 -11.69 -25.67 -11.01
C ALA A 271 -11.25 -27.11 -11.33
N PHE A 272 -10.65 -27.32 -12.50
CA PHE A 272 -10.09 -28.62 -12.92
C PHE A 272 -8.96 -29.09 -12.01
N ASP A 273 -8.11 -28.17 -11.55
CA ASP A 273 -7.00 -28.47 -10.65
C ASP A 273 -7.45 -28.62 -9.19
N ILE A 274 -8.43 -27.81 -8.73
CA ILE A 274 -8.97 -27.85 -7.36
C ILE A 274 -9.96 -29.01 -7.17
N LYS A 275 -10.73 -29.36 -8.21
CA LYS A 275 -11.82 -30.37 -8.21
C LYS A 275 -12.88 -30.13 -7.16
N PRO A 276 -13.54 -28.97 -7.14
CA PRO A 276 -14.68 -28.74 -6.27
C PRO A 276 -15.90 -29.59 -6.76
N ASN A 277 -16.84 -29.89 -5.87
CA ASN A 277 -18.10 -30.54 -6.26
C ASN A 277 -18.96 -29.62 -7.13
N ARG A 278 -18.86 -28.28 -6.89
CA ARG A 278 -19.54 -27.28 -7.71
C ARG A 278 -18.57 -26.15 -8.04
N ALA A 279 -18.56 -25.76 -9.31
CA ALA A 279 -17.80 -24.59 -9.81
C ALA A 279 -18.80 -23.55 -10.34
N VAL A 280 -18.83 -22.36 -9.75
CA VAL A 280 -19.76 -21.28 -10.09
C VAL A 280 -18.97 -20.08 -10.57
N LEU A 281 -19.23 -19.61 -11.78
CA LEU A 281 -18.69 -18.38 -12.32
C LEU A 281 -19.81 -17.34 -12.42
N VAL A 282 -19.66 -16.25 -11.67
CA VAL A 282 -20.53 -15.08 -11.77
C VAL A 282 -19.99 -14.16 -12.85
N THR A 283 -20.84 -13.69 -13.77
CA THR A 283 -20.46 -12.74 -14.82
C THR A 283 -21.31 -11.48 -14.74
N ILE A 284 -20.66 -10.34 -14.74
CA ILE A 284 -21.27 -9.00 -14.69
C ILE A 284 -20.69 -8.17 -15.86
N PRO A 285 -21.52 -7.62 -16.76
CA PRO A 285 -23.01 -7.63 -16.78
C PRO A 285 -23.62 -8.94 -17.25
N ALA A 286 -22.94 -9.73 -18.05
CA ALA A 286 -23.40 -10.99 -18.61
C ALA A 286 -22.21 -11.75 -19.22
N ALA A 287 -22.37 -13.02 -19.56
CA ALA A 287 -21.41 -13.76 -20.37
C ALA A 287 -21.69 -13.51 -21.88
N SER A 288 -20.63 -13.49 -22.70
CA SER A 288 -20.78 -13.49 -24.16
C SER A 288 -21.40 -14.80 -24.63
N GLU A 289 -22.00 -14.80 -25.82
CA GLU A 289 -22.61 -16.02 -26.38
C GLU A 289 -21.61 -17.18 -26.53
N ASP A 290 -20.35 -16.85 -26.86
CA ASP A 290 -19.28 -17.84 -26.94
C ASP A 290 -18.88 -18.37 -25.55
N ALA A 291 -18.91 -17.51 -24.52
CA ALA A 291 -18.68 -17.93 -23.13
C ALA A 291 -19.78 -18.86 -22.62
N LYS A 292 -21.05 -18.58 -22.94
CA LYS A 292 -22.19 -19.46 -22.59
C LYS A 292 -22.11 -20.84 -23.22
N ARG A 293 -21.61 -20.94 -24.45
CA ARG A 293 -21.42 -22.25 -25.11
C ARG A 293 -20.42 -23.14 -24.38
N LEU A 294 -19.47 -22.56 -23.66
CA LEU A 294 -18.47 -23.30 -22.89
C LEU A 294 -19.04 -23.87 -21.57
N GLU A 295 -20.12 -23.29 -21.02
CA GLU A 295 -20.75 -23.75 -19.75
C GLU A 295 -20.99 -25.25 -19.71
N SER A 296 -21.69 -25.77 -20.74
CA SER A 296 -22.04 -27.17 -20.81
C SER A 296 -20.87 -28.12 -21.00
N GLY A 297 -19.79 -27.66 -21.64
CA GLY A 297 -18.59 -28.46 -21.91
C GLY A 297 -17.63 -28.58 -20.73
N TYR A 298 -17.64 -27.60 -19.80
CA TYR A 298 -16.67 -27.51 -18.71
C TYR A 298 -17.24 -27.79 -17.31
N GLY A 299 -18.56 -28.08 -17.20
CA GLY A 299 -19.17 -28.32 -15.89
C GLY A 299 -19.15 -27.12 -14.94
N VAL A 300 -19.00 -25.91 -15.45
CA VAL A 300 -19.04 -24.66 -14.71
C VAL A 300 -20.44 -24.09 -14.80
N SER A 301 -21.06 -23.74 -13.67
CA SER A 301 -22.36 -23.05 -13.67
C SER A 301 -22.14 -21.55 -13.84
N LEU A 302 -22.72 -20.95 -14.88
CA LEU A 302 -22.71 -19.52 -15.10
C LEU A 302 -23.88 -18.84 -14.37
N VAL A 303 -23.57 -17.76 -13.65
CA VAL A 303 -24.58 -16.89 -13.03
C VAL A 303 -24.40 -15.50 -13.58
N GLU A 304 -25.35 -15.03 -14.37
CA GLU A 304 -25.29 -13.72 -15.01
C GLU A 304 -26.11 -12.70 -14.20
N ASP A 305 -25.53 -11.50 -14.02
CA ASP A 305 -26.25 -10.37 -13.41
C ASP A 305 -25.76 -9.05 -14.00
N PHE A 306 -26.69 -8.11 -14.21
CA PHE A 306 -26.38 -6.89 -14.94
C PHE A 306 -25.47 -5.93 -14.14
N ASP A 307 -25.70 -5.79 -12.84
CA ASP A 307 -25.03 -4.81 -11.96
C ASP A 307 -24.54 -5.40 -10.62
N GLY A 308 -24.68 -6.71 -10.44
CA GLY A 308 -24.29 -7.42 -9.21
C GLY A 308 -25.39 -7.50 -8.14
N SER A 309 -26.43 -6.68 -8.22
CA SER A 309 -27.47 -6.61 -7.16
C SER A 309 -28.28 -7.88 -6.94
N GLY A 310 -28.41 -8.71 -7.97
CA GLY A 310 -29.15 -9.96 -7.94
C GLY A 310 -28.30 -11.22 -7.73
N VAL A 311 -26.97 -11.10 -7.70
CA VAL A 311 -26.03 -12.24 -7.71
C VAL A 311 -26.27 -13.19 -6.56
N VAL A 312 -26.36 -12.71 -5.32
CA VAL A 312 -26.52 -13.55 -4.11
C VAL A 312 -27.74 -14.45 -4.24
N ARG A 313 -28.88 -13.89 -4.66
CA ARG A 313 -30.11 -14.65 -4.87
C ARG A 313 -29.97 -15.71 -5.97
N LYS A 314 -29.32 -15.36 -7.08
CA LYS A 314 -29.13 -16.27 -8.22
C LYS A 314 -28.16 -17.40 -7.89
N VAL A 315 -27.04 -17.08 -7.22
CA VAL A 315 -26.09 -18.10 -6.75
C VAL A 315 -26.78 -19.07 -5.79
N LYS A 316 -27.54 -18.53 -4.81
CA LYS A 316 -28.34 -19.40 -3.90
C LYS A 316 -29.25 -20.34 -4.63
N ALA A 317 -30.00 -19.86 -5.63
CA ALA A 317 -30.90 -20.70 -6.43
C ALA A 317 -30.12 -21.80 -7.19
N VAL A 318 -28.95 -21.52 -7.72
CA VAL A 318 -28.08 -22.52 -8.37
C VAL A 318 -27.61 -23.57 -7.38
N LEU A 319 -27.29 -23.20 -6.14
CA LEU A 319 -26.85 -24.15 -5.10
C LEU A 319 -27.98 -25.02 -4.57
N GLU A 320 -29.22 -24.50 -4.50
CA GLU A 320 -30.41 -25.26 -4.09
C GLU A 320 -30.93 -26.19 -5.19
N ALA A 321 -30.60 -25.93 -6.44
CA ALA A 321 -30.90 -26.83 -7.55
C ALA A 321 -30.08 -28.12 -7.46
N ALA A 322 -30.67 -29.27 -7.80
CA ALA A 322 -29.93 -30.53 -7.87
C ALA A 322 -28.73 -30.41 -8.82
N PRO A 323 -27.55 -31.00 -8.49
CA PRO A 323 -26.41 -30.98 -9.38
C PRO A 323 -26.80 -31.52 -10.75
N LYS A 324 -26.47 -30.78 -11.82
CA LYS A 324 -26.62 -31.27 -13.19
C LYS A 324 -25.77 -32.55 -13.28
N SER A 325 -26.38 -33.69 -13.37
CA SER A 325 -25.71 -34.98 -13.66
C SER A 325 -25.03 -34.87 -15.01
N GLY A 326 -23.69 -34.75 -15.00
CA GLY A 326 -22.84 -34.78 -16.20
C GLY A 326 -22.60 -36.22 -16.64
#